data_23dd2e8a7241bbd725143e94b92c1138
#
_entry.id   23dd2e8a7241bbd725143e94b92c1138
#
_cell.length_a   1.000
_cell.length_b   1.000
_cell.length_c   1.000
_cell.angle_alpha   90.00
_cell.angle_beta   90.00
_cell.angle_gamma   90.00
#
_symmetry.space_group_name_H-M   'P 1'
#
loop_
_entity.id
_entity.type
_entity.pdbx_description
1 polymer ?
#
loop_
_entity_poly.entity_id
_entity_poly.type
_entity_poly.pdbx_seq_one_letter_code
_entity_poly.pdbx_strand_id
1 'polypeptide(L)'
;DPAHVRCFGTDSVGDEEEQLSFGLVNTQVSKILTQCDVVINVPILKHHGGAGVTMAMKNMYGVIKNPNAQHGNCCNPYVADLNAIPEIRNKLRFIVGDVMTSQYQGGPGFNPAYTWNYDGLMVGEDRVAIDYTGWQIIRRKRAEMGMPTLEEAGTPPLYIETAANQQHRLGTNDPARITLTETTMA
;
A
#
# COMPACT_ATOMS: atom_id res chain seq x y z
N ASP A 1 -13.07 23.03 8.72
CA ASP A 1 -14.43 23.59 8.57
C ASP A 1 -15.36 22.52 8.02
N PRO A 2 -16.34 21.99 8.81
CA PRO A 2 -17.25 20.92 8.40
C PRO A 2 -18.16 21.30 7.21
N ALA A 3 -18.26 22.59 6.86
CA ALA A 3 -18.97 23.02 5.66
C ALA A 3 -18.19 22.72 4.37
N HIS A 4 -16.87 22.54 4.45
CA HIS A 4 -15.98 22.34 3.31
C HIS A 4 -15.23 20.99 3.33
N VAL A 5 -15.25 20.28 4.46
CA VAL A 5 -14.59 18.99 4.61
C VAL A 5 -15.61 17.95 5.08
N ARG A 6 -15.75 16.88 4.32
CA ARG A 6 -16.56 15.71 4.70
C ARG A 6 -15.62 14.57 5.09
N CYS A 7 -15.91 13.94 6.23
CA CYS A 7 -15.21 12.77 6.70
C CYS A 7 -16.21 11.61 6.86
N PHE A 8 -16.05 10.57 6.06
CA PHE A 8 -16.90 9.37 6.12
C PHE A 8 -16.13 8.15 5.60
N GLY A 9 -16.53 6.97 6.06
CA GLY A 9 -15.95 5.70 5.63
C GLY A 9 -16.63 5.13 4.39
N THR A 10 -16.02 4.12 3.79
CA THR A 10 -16.55 3.41 2.61
C THR A 10 -17.89 2.73 2.90
N ASP A 11 -18.10 2.26 4.11
CA ASP A 11 -19.35 1.67 4.59
C ASP A 11 -20.53 2.67 4.63
N SER A 12 -20.24 3.97 4.76
CA SER A 12 -21.27 5.02 4.82
C SER A 12 -21.86 5.35 3.45
N VAL A 13 -21.14 5.08 2.36
CA VAL A 13 -21.55 5.44 0.99
C VAL A 13 -21.91 4.22 0.14
N GLY A 14 -21.49 3.02 0.56
CA GLY A 14 -21.66 1.77 -0.15
C GLY A 14 -20.73 1.60 -1.36
N ASP A 15 -20.97 0.52 -2.09
CA ASP A 15 -20.17 0.14 -3.27
C ASP A 15 -20.95 0.42 -4.56
N GLU A 16 -20.20 0.54 -5.65
CA GLU A 16 -20.78 0.56 -6.99
C GLU A 16 -21.38 -0.82 -7.33
N GLU A 17 -22.39 -0.84 -8.20
CA GLU A 17 -22.99 -2.10 -8.67
C GLU A 17 -22.11 -2.78 -9.73
N GLU A 18 -21.34 -1.99 -10.48
CA GLU A 18 -20.47 -2.47 -11.54
C GLU A 18 -19.29 -3.26 -10.97
N GLN A 19 -19.02 -4.41 -11.59
CA GLN A 19 -17.84 -5.23 -11.33
C GLN A 19 -16.68 -4.71 -12.18
N LEU A 20 -15.60 -4.32 -11.51
CA LEU A 20 -14.33 -3.95 -12.16
C LEU A 20 -13.36 -5.11 -12.08
N SER A 21 -12.58 -5.32 -13.12
CA SER A 21 -11.65 -6.43 -13.16
C SER A 21 -10.32 -6.07 -13.84
N PHE A 22 -9.26 -6.67 -13.33
CA PHE A 22 -7.94 -6.72 -13.97
C PHE A 22 -7.20 -7.95 -13.42
N GLY A 23 -6.58 -8.74 -14.31
CA GLY A 23 -5.88 -9.96 -13.92
C GLY A 23 -6.79 -10.92 -13.16
N LEU A 24 -6.42 -11.26 -11.93
CA LEU A 24 -7.21 -12.15 -11.05
C LEU A 24 -8.19 -11.39 -10.15
N VAL A 25 -8.15 -10.06 -10.13
CA VAL A 25 -9.07 -9.25 -9.34
C VAL A 25 -10.37 -9.04 -10.10
N ASN A 26 -11.48 -9.33 -9.41
CA ASN A 26 -12.83 -8.99 -9.83
C ASN A 26 -13.58 -8.50 -8.59
N THR A 27 -13.92 -7.20 -8.55
CA THR A 27 -14.44 -6.57 -7.34
C THR A 27 -15.34 -5.37 -7.67
N GLN A 28 -16.17 -4.99 -6.71
CA GLN A 28 -16.85 -3.70 -6.69
C GLN A 28 -15.99 -2.71 -5.89
N VAL A 29 -15.98 -1.47 -6.33
CA VAL A 29 -15.26 -0.39 -5.63
C VAL A 29 -16.23 0.49 -4.86
N SER A 30 -15.76 1.11 -3.79
CA SER A 30 -16.54 2.08 -3.03
C SER A 30 -16.93 3.29 -3.89
N LYS A 31 -18.14 3.79 -3.70
CA LYS A 31 -18.62 5.04 -4.30
C LYS A 31 -17.80 6.28 -3.96
N ILE A 32 -17.02 6.24 -2.87
CA ILE A 32 -16.03 7.30 -2.58
C ILE A 32 -15.05 7.45 -3.74
N LEU A 33 -14.54 6.33 -4.25
CA LEU A 33 -13.56 6.33 -5.34
C LEU A 33 -14.14 6.90 -6.64
N THR A 34 -15.40 6.60 -6.95
CA THR A 34 -16.04 7.06 -8.18
C THR A 34 -16.48 8.52 -8.12
N GLN A 35 -16.81 9.03 -6.93
CA GLN A 35 -17.24 10.41 -6.69
C GLN A 35 -16.10 11.43 -6.62
N CYS A 36 -14.83 11.00 -6.55
CA CYS A 36 -13.69 11.90 -6.54
C CYS A 36 -12.92 11.85 -7.88
N ASP A 37 -12.32 12.97 -8.26
CA ASP A 37 -11.47 13.08 -9.46
C ASP A 37 -10.03 12.67 -9.18
N VAL A 38 -9.59 12.87 -7.96
CA VAL A 38 -8.22 12.64 -7.50
C VAL A 38 -8.23 11.91 -6.16
N VAL A 39 -7.36 10.92 -6.02
CA VAL A 39 -7.07 10.21 -4.76
C VAL A 39 -5.69 10.59 -4.29
N ILE A 40 -5.59 11.08 -3.06
CA ILE A 40 -4.35 11.16 -2.29
C ILE A 40 -4.36 10.01 -1.29
N ASN A 41 -3.39 9.14 -1.39
CA ASN A 41 -3.29 7.95 -0.53
C ASN A 41 -2.42 8.24 0.68
N VAL A 42 -2.94 8.00 1.89
CA VAL A 42 -2.23 8.23 3.15
C VAL A 42 -2.07 6.91 3.91
N PRO A 43 -1.16 6.03 3.47
CA PRO A 43 -0.93 4.73 4.11
C PRO A 43 -0.01 4.84 5.31
N ILE A 44 -0.10 3.86 6.22
CA ILE A 44 0.85 3.66 7.31
C ILE A 44 1.80 2.51 6.95
N LEU A 45 3.12 2.72 7.12
CA LEU A 45 4.11 1.66 6.91
C LEU A 45 4.04 0.61 8.02
N LYS A 46 3.71 -0.63 7.66
CA LYS A 46 3.70 -1.75 8.60
C LYS A 46 3.89 -3.10 7.93
N HIS A 47 4.42 -4.05 8.69
CA HIS A 47 4.40 -5.47 8.37
C HIS A 47 2.97 -5.97 8.13
N HIS A 48 2.84 -6.95 7.25
CA HIS A 48 1.59 -7.67 6.98
C HIS A 48 1.87 -9.16 6.82
N GLY A 49 1.27 -9.99 7.68
CA GLY A 49 1.50 -11.43 7.70
C GLY A 49 1.13 -12.18 6.41
N GLY A 50 0.30 -11.58 5.55
CA GLY A 50 -0.07 -12.17 4.27
C GLY A 50 0.57 -11.50 3.04
N ALA A 51 1.02 -10.24 3.16
CA ALA A 51 1.55 -9.47 2.02
C ALA A 51 3.01 -9.03 2.22
N GLY A 52 3.61 -9.35 3.36
CA GLY A 52 4.91 -8.85 3.78
C GLY A 52 4.85 -7.41 4.30
N VAL A 53 4.41 -6.49 3.47
CA VAL A 53 4.36 -5.05 3.77
C VAL A 53 2.98 -4.48 3.46
N THR A 54 2.54 -3.51 4.24
CA THR A 54 1.45 -2.60 3.92
C THR A 54 2.05 -1.21 3.73
N MET A 55 1.81 -0.64 2.57
CA MET A 55 2.11 0.74 2.22
C MET A 55 1.10 1.23 1.15
N ALA A 56 1.50 2.00 0.17
CA ALA A 56 0.62 2.66 -0.81
C ALA A 56 -0.32 1.70 -1.56
N MET A 57 0.22 0.64 -2.17
CA MET A 57 -0.59 -0.26 -3.00
C MET A 57 -1.53 -1.13 -2.17
N LYS A 58 -1.03 -1.72 -1.06
CA LYS A 58 -1.87 -2.57 -0.20
C LYS A 58 -2.97 -1.77 0.52
N ASN A 59 -2.76 -0.47 0.78
CA ASN A 59 -3.76 0.41 1.38
C ASN A 59 -5.03 0.53 0.52
N MET A 60 -4.92 0.35 -0.80
CA MET A 60 -6.06 0.40 -1.72
C MET A 60 -7.07 -0.75 -1.52
N TYR A 61 -6.76 -1.76 -0.71
CA TYR A 61 -7.75 -2.76 -0.28
C TYR A 61 -8.91 -2.14 0.51
N GLY A 62 -8.71 -0.97 1.10
CA GLY A 62 -9.76 -0.23 1.81
C GLY A 62 -10.85 0.36 0.92
N VAL A 63 -10.68 0.36 -0.42
CA VAL A 63 -11.68 0.92 -1.35
C VAL A 63 -12.45 -0.16 -2.13
N ILE A 64 -12.32 -1.43 -1.75
CA ILE A 64 -13.00 -2.53 -2.42
C ILE A 64 -13.89 -3.33 -1.46
N LYS A 65 -14.95 -3.92 -2.01
CA LYS A 65 -15.99 -4.65 -1.25
C LYS A 65 -15.49 -5.93 -0.59
N ASN A 66 -14.60 -6.66 -1.25
CA ASN A 66 -14.20 -8.01 -0.84
C ASN A 66 -12.67 -8.18 -0.67
N PRO A 67 -12.00 -7.36 0.16
CA PRO A 67 -10.54 -7.39 0.30
C PRO A 67 -10.02 -8.74 0.78
N ASN A 68 -10.80 -9.48 1.59
CA ASN A 68 -10.37 -10.79 2.11
C ASN A 68 -10.18 -11.85 1.03
N ALA A 69 -10.93 -11.79 -0.06
CA ALA A 69 -10.79 -12.70 -1.20
C ALA A 69 -9.45 -12.52 -1.96
N GLN A 70 -8.75 -11.40 -1.72
CA GLN A 70 -7.54 -11.00 -2.41
C GLN A 70 -6.25 -11.28 -1.60
N HIS A 71 -6.30 -12.18 -0.60
CA HIS A 71 -5.15 -12.46 0.28
C HIS A 71 -4.38 -13.73 -0.06
N GLY A 72 -4.72 -14.44 -1.13
CA GLY A 72 -3.98 -15.63 -1.57
C GLY A 72 -2.55 -15.29 -2.03
N ASN A 73 -1.64 -16.29 -1.96
CA ASN A 73 -0.28 -16.24 -2.49
C ASN A 73 0.48 -14.95 -2.13
N CYS A 74 0.58 -14.63 -0.83
CA CYS A 74 1.19 -13.38 -0.34
C CYS A 74 0.58 -12.12 -0.97
N CYS A 75 -0.73 -12.12 -1.23
CA CYS A 75 -1.47 -11.06 -1.92
C CYS A 75 -0.97 -10.78 -3.35
N ASN A 76 -0.25 -11.71 -3.96
CA ASN A 76 0.29 -11.60 -5.30
C ASN A 76 -0.46 -12.54 -6.29
N PRO A 77 -0.91 -12.07 -7.47
CA PRO A 77 -0.74 -10.72 -8.00
C PRO A 77 -1.80 -9.70 -7.55
N TYR A 78 -2.71 -10.06 -6.66
CA TYR A 78 -3.93 -9.30 -6.33
C TYR A 78 -3.70 -7.82 -6.00
N VAL A 79 -2.65 -7.48 -5.23
CA VAL A 79 -2.34 -6.07 -4.92
C VAL A 79 -1.95 -5.31 -6.19
N ALA A 80 -1.15 -5.91 -7.06
CA ALA A 80 -0.77 -5.30 -8.33
C ALA A 80 -1.97 -5.17 -9.28
N ASP A 81 -2.73 -6.25 -9.44
CA ASP A 81 -3.94 -6.29 -10.28
C ASP A 81 -4.95 -5.23 -9.85
N LEU A 82 -5.23 -5.12 -8.55
CA LEU A 82 -6.14 -4.10 -8.02
C LEU A 82 -5.70 -2.68 -8.39
N ASN A 83 -4.41 -2.38 -8.19
CA ASN A 83 -3.86 -1.06 -8.50
C ASN A 83 -3.77 -0.76 -10.00
N ALA A 84 -3.92 -1.78 -10.85
CA ALA A 84 -3.97 -1.65 -12.31
C ALA A 84 -5.38 -1.38 -12.84
N ILE A 85 -6.43 -1.58 -12.05
CA ILE A 85 -7.80 -1.19 -12.40
C ILE A 85 -7.83 0.30 -12.75
N PRO A 86 -8.37 0.71 -13.92
CA PRO A 86 -8.30 2.08 -14.40
C PRO A 86 -8.83 3.12 -13.41
N GLU A 87 -9.90 2.81 -12.68
CA GLU A 87 -10.54 3.69 -11.69
C GLU A 87 -9.61 4.01 -10.51
N ILE A 88 -8.73 3.08 -10.16
CA ILE A 88 -7.71 3.27 -9.12
C ILE A 88 -6.45 3.88 -9.74
N ARG A 89 -5.97 3.28 -10.83
CA ARG A 89 -4.72 3.66 -11.47
C ARG A 89 -4.70 5.13 -11.87
N ASN A 90 -5.79 5.59 -12.49
CA ASN A 90 -5.86 6.92 -13.09
C ASN A 90 -6.20 8.03 -12.08
N LYS A 91 -6.73 7.67 -10.91
CA LYS A 91 -7.11 8.63 -9.87
C LYS A 91 -6.07 8.80 -8.77
N LEU A 92 -5.28 7.77 -8.47
CA LEU A 92 -4.22 7.85 -7.48
C LEU A 92 -3.06 8.70 -8.01
N ARG A 93 -2.93 9.93 -7.50
CA ARG A 93 -1.96 10.93 -7.96
C ARG A 93 -0.82 11.18 -7.01
N PHE A 94 -1.06 11.02 -5.71
CA PHE A 94 -0.06 11.36 -4.72
C PHE A 94 -0.18 10.43 -3.50
N ILE A 95 0.96 10.18 -2.88
CA ILE A 95 1.07 9.34 -1.70
C ILE A 95 1.77 10.14 -0.61
N VAL A 96 1.17 10.14 0.58
CA VAL A 96 1.76 10.67 1.81
C VAL A 96 1.83 9.51 2.81
N GLY A 97 2.91 8.77 2.77
CA GLY A 97 3.12 7.60 3.63
C GLY A 97 3.49 8.03 5.05
N ASP A 98 2.68 7.60 6.01
CA ASP A 98 2.99 7.75 7.43
C ASP A 98 4.03 6.70 7.83
N VAL A 99 5.23 7.15 8.14
CA VAL A 99 6.33 6.36 8.71
C VAL A 99 6.77 6.90 10.07
N MET A 100 5.90 7.68 10.75
CA MET A 100 6.20 8.21 12.10
C MET A 100 6.41 7.07 13.10
N THR A 101 5.38 6.24 13.28
CA THR A 101 5.47 5.02 14.09
C THR A 101 5.14 3.83 13.21
N SER A 102 6.18 3.11 12.82
CA SER A 102 6.08 1.96 11.95
C SER A 102 6.09 0.65 12.72
N GLN A 103 5.66 -0.45 12.09
CA GLN A 103 5.63 -1.78 12.72
C GLN A 103 6.35 -2.80 11.85
N TYR A 104 7.39 -3.47 12.39
CA TYR A 104 8.25 -4.39 11.63
C TYR A 104 7.85 -5.87 11.72
N GLN A 105 6.89 -6.24 12.59
CA GLN A 105 6.40 -7.61 12.79
C GLN A 105 4.97 -7.60 13.36
N GLY A 106 4.24 -8.74 13.25
CA GLY A 106 2.95 -8.95 13.91
C GLY A 106 1.76 -8.23 13.28
N GLY A 107 1.93 -7.59 12.11
CA GLY A 107 0.82 -6.95 11.38
C GLY A 107 -0.08 -7.95 10.63
N PRO A 108 -1.27 -7.50 10.14
CA PRO A 108 -1.66 -6.09 9.97
C PRO A 108 -2.23 -5.40 11.22
N GLY A 109 -2.63 -6.13 12.25
CA GLY A 109 -3.10 -5.56 13.51
C GLY A 109 -1.99 -4.79 14.24
N PHE A 110 -2.39 -3.80 15.04
CA PHE A 110 -1.43 -3.05 15.85
C PHE A 110 -0.83 -3.94 16.93
N ASN A 111 0.50 -3.97 17.03
CA ASN A 111 1.23 -4.69 18.06
C ASN A 111 2.38 -3.82 18.58
N PRO A 112 2.21 -3.21 19.77
CA PRO A 112 3.18 -2.26 20.32
C PRO A 112 4.56 -2.87 20.60
N ALA A 113 4.65 -4.20 20.77
CA ALA A 113 5.92 -4.89 20.99
C ALA A 113 6.85 -4.86 19.75
N TYR A 114 6.29 -4.59 18.57
CA TYR A 114 7.02 -4.58 17.29
C TYR A 114 6.93 -3.23 16.57
N THR A 115 6.59 -2.16 17.28
CA THR A 115 6.62 -0.80 16.74
C THR A 115 7.93 -0.09 17.08
N TRP A 116 8.27 0.88 16.26
CA TRP A 116 9.37 1.82 16.55
C TRP A 116 9.07 3.17 15.93
N ASN A 117 9.65 4.22 16.50
CA ASN A 117 9.59 5.55 15.92
C ASN A 117 10.64 5.66 14.82
N TYR A 118 10.18 5.86 13.59
CA TYR A 118 11.04 6.20 12.45
C TYR A 118 11.08 7.71 12.25
N ASP A 119 10.00 8.41 12.72
CA ASP A 119 9.84 9.85 12.75
C ASP A 119 9.92 10.51 11.37
N GLY A 120 9.26 9.90 10.38
CA GLY A 120 9.30 10.38 9.01
C GLY A 120 7.95 10.36 8.29
N LEU A 121 7.88 11.15 7.22
CA LEU A 121 6.85 11.07 6.18
C LEU A 121 7.52 10.73 4.86
N MET A 122 6.92 9.83 4.10
CA MET A 122 7.38 9.45 2.77
C MET A 122 6.39 9.94 1.73
N VAL A 123 6.81 10.84 0.83
CA VAL A 123 5.94 11.43 -0.18
C VAL A 123 6.41 11.11 -1.59
N GLY A 124 5.46 10.89 -2.50
CA GLY A 124 5.78 10.61 -3.91
C GLY A 124 4.56 10.26 -4.75
N GLU A 125 4.79 10.06 -6.03
CA GLU A 125 3.76 9.70 -7.01
C GLU A 125 3.88 8.23 -7.45
N ASP A 126 5.09 7.66 -7.44
CA ASP A 126 5.33 6.28 -7.82
C ASP A 126 5.00 5.34 -6.65
N ARG A 127 3.84 4.67 -6.75
CA ARG A 127 3.34 3.75 -5.71
C ARG A 127 4.23 2.53 -5.51
N VAL A 128 4.94 2.09 -6.55
CA VAL A 128 5.84 0.94 -6.48
C VAL A 128 7.14 1.33 -5.79
N ALA A 129 7.72 2.49 -6.13
CA ALA A 129 8.91 3.02 -5.48
C ALA A 129 8.67 3.30 -3.98
N ILE A 130 7.49 3.82 -3.63
CA ILE A 130 7.08 4.04 -2.23
C ILE A 130 7.00 2.70 -1.48
N ASP A 131 6.34 1.68 -2.03
CA ASP A 131 6.22 0.37 -1.39
C ASP A 131 7.58 -0.33 -1.30
N TYR A 132 8.41 -0.24 -2.35
CA TYR A 132 9.77 -0.76 -2.34
C TYR A 132 10.63 -0.11 -1.23
N THR A 133 10.59 1.22 -1.13
CA THR A 133 11.33 1.97 -0.10
C THR A 133 10.84 1.60 1.30
N GLY A 134 9.52 1.52 1.51
CA GLY A 134 8.91 1.07 2.76
C GLY A 134 9.35 -0.35 3.14
N TRP A 135 9.39 -1.27 2.16
CA TRP A 135 9.92 -2.61 2.37
C TRP A 135 11.39 -2.59 2.82
N GLN A 136 12.26 -1.77 2.19
CA GLN A 136 13.66 -1.66 2.62
C GLN A 136 13.80 -1.10 4.05
N ILE A 137 12.91 -0.19 4.47
CA ILE A 137 12.88 0.33 5.85
C ILE A 137 12.55 -0.81 6.83
N ILE A 138 11.49 -1.59 6.57
CA ILE A 138 11.13 -2.76 7.40
C ILE A 138 12.26 -3.80 7.41
N ARG A 139 12.86 -4.10 6.25
CA ARG A 139 13.97 -5.04 6.12
C ARG A 139 15.16 -4.66 7.00
N ARG A 140 15.56 -3.39 6.97
CA ARG A 140 16.64 -2.87 7.84
C ARG A 140 16.29 -3.04 9.30
N LYS A 141 15.06 -2.66 9.71
CA LYS A 141 14.63 -2.79 11.11
C LYS A 141 14.61 -4.23 11.58
N ARG A 142 14.13 -5.16 10.75
CA ARG A 142 14.15 -6.59 11.07
C ARG A 142 15.57 -7.12 11.26
N ALA A 143 16.52 -6.70 10.42
CA ALA A 143 17.94 -7.06 10.57
C ALA A 143 18.54 -6.52 11.86
N GLU A 144 18.27 -5.26 12.24
CA GLU A 144 18.66 -4.66 13.52
C GLU A 144 18.15 -5.45 14.73
N MET A 145 16.95 -6.03 14.61
CA MET A 145 16.29 -6.83 15.64
C MET A 145 16.69 -8.32 15.61
N GLY A 146 17.62 -8.71 14.73
CA GLY A 146 18.06 -10.10 14.58
C GLY A 146 16.98 -11.03 14.03
N MET A 147 15.99 -10.49 13.32
CA MET A 147 14.88 -11.27 12.75
C MET A 147 15.18 -11.72 11.32
N PRO A 148 14.61 -12.86 10.88
CA PRO A 148 14.72 -13.29 9.49
C PRO A 148 14.11 -12.26 8.55
N THR A 149 14.57 -12.25 7.29
CA THR A 149 13.93 -11.45 6.22
C THR A 149 12.47 -11.85 6.03
N LEU A 150 11.69 -11.04 5.29
CA LEU A 150 10.30 -11.42 4.99
C LEU A 150 10.21 -12.66 4.09
N GLU A 151 11.19 -12.83 3.22
CA GLU A 151 11.34 -13.99 2.34
C GLU A 151 11.57 -15.28 3.16
N GLU A 152 12.52 -15.26 4.09
CA GLU A 152 12.81 -16.37 5.00
C GLU A 152 11.63 -16.66 5.95
N ALA A 153 10.87 -15.62 6.30
CA ALA A 153 9.65 -15.77 7.11
C ALA A 153 8.42 -16.25 6.31
N GLY A 154 8.56 -16.49 4.99
CA GLY A 154 7.48 -16.99 4.14
C GLY A 154 6.43 -15.94 3.75
N THR A 155 6.74 -14.67 3.90
CA THR A 155 5.83 -13.55 3.57
C THR A 155 6.50 -12.50 2.67
N PRO A 156 7.11 -12.91 1.52
CA PRO A 156 7.75 -11.96 0.62
C PRO A 156 6.73 -10.98 0.02
N PRO A 157 7.06 -9.69 -0.14
CA PRO A 157 6.17 -8.72 -0.77
C PRO A 157 6.24 -8.79 -2.31
N LEU A 158 5.89 -9.96 -2.87
CA LEU A 158 6.01 -10.30 -4.31
C LEU A 158 5.23 -9.34 -5.22
N TYR A 159 4.16 -8.76 -4.71
CA TYR A 159 3.31 -7.83 -5.47
C TYR A 159 4.08 -6.57 -5.94
N ILE A 160 5.18 -6.20 -5.28
CA ILE A 160 6.00 -5.04 -5.65
C ILE A 160 6.67 -5.28 -7.01
N GLU A 161 7.27 -6.46 -7.20
CA GLU A 161 7.87 -6.85 -8.48
C GLU A 161 6.80 -6.99 -9.57
N THR A 162 5.68 -7.63 -9.23
CA THR A 162 4.56 -7.80 -10.16
C THR A 162 4.01 -6.45 -10.64
N ALA A 163 3.86 -5.47 -9.74
CA ALA A 163 3.39 -4.13 -10.07
C ALA A 163 4.34 -3.35 -10.99
N ALA A 164 5.64 -3.63 -10.91
CA ALA A 164 6.66 -3.02 -11.78
C ALA A 164 6.78 -3.66 -13.17
N ASN A 165 6.24 -4.86 -13.38
CA ASN A 165 6.40 -5.62 -14.61
C ASN A 165 5.73 -4.94 -15.84
N GLN A 166 5.99 -5.47 -17.03
CA GLN A 166 5.49 -4.89 -18.30
C GLN A 166 3.96 -4.94 -18.45
N GLN A 167 3.28 -5.84 -17.75
CA GLN A 167 1.82 -5.96 -17.80
C GLN A 167 1.15 -4.86 -16.97
N HIS A 168 1.68 -4.59 -15.77
CA HIS A 168 1.09 -3.64 -14.82
C HIS A 168 1.59 -2.21 -15.02
N ARG A 169 2.91 -2.00 -15.12
CA ARG A 169 3.56 -0.70 -15.34
C ARG A 169 3.07 0.38 -14.35
N LEU A 170 3.02 0.03 -13.07
CA LEU A 170 2.51 0.92 -12.03
C LEU A 170 3.59 1.81 -11.41
N GLY A 171 4.86 1.56 -11.74
CA GLY A 171 6.02 2.28 -11.24
C GLY A 171 7.28 1.44 -11.32
N THR A 172 8.29 1.78 -10.54
CA THR A 172 9.60 1.09 -10.55
C THR A 172 9.99 0.55 -9.17
N ASN A 173 10.51 -0.68 -9.15
CA ASN A 173 11.20 -1.29 -8.00
C ASN A 173 12.72 -1.37 -8.20
N ASP A 174 13.24 -0.76 -9.27
CA ASP A 174 14.67 -0.69 -9.55
C ASP A 174 15.32 0.43 -8.73
N PRO A 175 16.20 0.12 -7.75
CA PRO A 175 16.82 1.13 -6.90
C PRO A 175 17.68 2.12 -7.69
N ALA A 176 18.20 1.76 -8.86
CA ALA A 176 18.96 2.67 -9.70
C ALA A 176 18.09 3.76 -10.37
N ARG A 177 16.78 3.56 -10.40
CA ARG A 177 15.79 4.48 -10.96
C ARG A 177 14.96 5.22 -9.91
N ILE A 178 15.17 4.93 -8.62
CA ILE A 178 14.51 5.59 -7.51
C ILE A 178 15.44 6.67 -6.97
N THR A 179 15.03 7.93 -7.07
CA THR A 179 15.72 9.04 -6.41
C THR A 179 15.02 9.33 -5.09
N LEU A 180 15.72 9.08 -3.99
CA LEU A 180 15.24 9.40 -2.65
C LEU A 180 15.96 10.65 -2.16
N THR A 181 15.19 11.69 -1.81
CA THR A 181 15.71 12.90 -1.18
C THR A 181 15.23 12.95 0.26
N GLU A 182 16.14 13.02 1.20
CA GLU A 182 15.84 13.15 2.63
C GLU A 182 16.06 14.59 3.07
N THR A 183 15.10 15.10 3.82
CA THR A 183 15.19 16.45 4.43
C THR A 183 14.78 16.34 5.89
N THR A 184 15.63 16.83 6.77
CA THR A 184 15.30 16.93 8.19
C THR A 184 14.58 18.26 8.44
N MET A 185 13.40 18.18 9.04
CA MET A 185 12.72 19.37 9.53
C MET A 185 13.33 19.77 10.87
N ALA A 186 13.70 21.05 10.98
CA ALA A 186 14.28 21.63 12.20
C ALA A 186 13.21 21.85 13.26
#